data_bf3f5cbea5c6bc5614f7133facb066e1
#
_entry.id   bf3f5cbea5c6bc5614f7133facb066e1
#
_cell.length_a   1.000
_cell.length_b   1.000
_cell.length_c   1.000
_cell.angle_alpha   90.00
_cell.angle_beta   90.00
_cell.angle_gamma   90.00
#
_symmetry.space_group_name_H-M   'P 1'
#
loop_
_entity.id
_entity.type
_entity.pdbx_description
1 polymer ?
#
loop_
_entity_poly.entity_id
_entity_poly.type
_entity_poly.pdbx_seq_one_letter_code
_entity_poly.pdbx_strand_id
1 'polypeptide(L)'
;MSKHNVLLVCGSGASSGFMAANIRKAAKKRGVEISVNARSESTVEDYVDEIDCVMVGPHLASTLPDLEEICAGYPIKVAVMKPEYYSHLNGDMALDHILELFGETA
;
A
#
# COMPACT_ATOMS: atom_id res chain seq x y z
N MET A 1 -2.19 -9.36 18.03
CA MET A 1 -2.07 -8.27 17.04
C MET A 1 -2.11 -8.85 15.65
N SER A 2 -2.90 -8.26 14.79
CA SER A 2 -2.98 -8.71 13.41
C SER A 2 -1.87 -8.05 12.59
N LYS A 3 -1.26 -8.83 11.72
CA LYS A 3 -0.27 -8.34 10.78
C LYS A 3 -0.97 -7.98 9.49
N HIS A 4 -0.76 -6.78 9.02
CA HIS A 4 -1.34 -6.34 7.75
C HIS A 4 -0.37 -6.55 6.62
N ASN A 5 -0.85 -7.06 5.50
CA ASN A 5 -0.06 -7.27 4.30
C ASN A 5 -0.48 -6.23 3.26
N VAL A 6 0.45 -5.35 2.91
CA VAL A 6 0.20 -4.23 2.02
C VAL A 6 0.96 -4.40 0.73
N LEU A 7 0.28 -4.18 -0.39
CA LEU A 7 0.90 -4.20 -1.70
C LEU A 7 0.91 -2.78 -2.26
N LEU A 8 2.08 -2.31 -2.67
CA LEU A 8 2.20 -1.02 -3.33
C LEU A 8 2.26 -1.25 -4.83
N VAL A 9 1.46 -0.52 -5.57
CA VAL A 9 1.33 -0.67 -7.02
C VAL A 9 1.81 0.60 -7.71
N CYS A 10 2.85 0.46 -8.52
CA CYS A 10 3.39 1.56 -9.34
C CYS A 10 3.83 1.00 -10.69
N GLY A 11 3.61 1.75 -11.73
CA GLY A 11 3.91 1.32 -13.08
C GLY A 11 5.37 0.97 -13.33
N SER A 12 6.29 1.82 -12.88
CA SER A 12 7.73 1.63 -13.11
C SER A 12 8.41 0.80 -12.02
N GLY A 13 7.81 0.71 -10.86
CA GLY A 13 8.33 -0.06 -9.76
C GLY A 13 9.46 0.55 -8.94
N ALA A 14 10.25 1.44 -9.52
CA ALA A 14 11.42 1.98 -8.82
C ALA A 14 11.07 2.79 -7.58
N SER A 15 10.18 3.77 -7.73
CA SER A 15 9.76 4.64 -6.63
C SER A 15 9.00 3.86 -5.56
N SER A 16 8.19 2.88 -5.97
CA SER A 16 7.42 2.09 -5.01
C SER A 16 8.33 1.20 -4.16
N GLY A 17 9.47 0.78 -4.71
CA GLY A 17 10.45 0.02 -3.94
C GLY A 17 11.01 0.85 -2.79
N PHE A 18 11.37 2.11 -3.05
CA PHE A 18 11.85 3.01 -2.03
C PHE A 18 10.76 3.35 -1.01
N MET A 19 9.54 3.58 -1.51
CA MET A 19 8.41 3.87 -0.63
C MET A 19 8.14 2.69 0.31
N ALA A 20 8.16 1.46 -0.23
CA ALA A 20 7.95 0.26 0.57
C ALA A 20 9.01 0.14 1.67
N ALA A 21 10.27 0.40 1.34
CA ALA A 21 11.36 0.36 2.31
C ALA A 21 11.16 1.41 3.41
N ASN A 22 10.75 2.61 3.02
CA ASN A 22 10.52 3.68 3.99
C ASN A 22 9.34 3.41 4.90
N ILE A 23 8.28 2.79 4.37
CA ILE A 23 7.12 2.39 5.18
C ILE A 23 7.53 1.31 6.18
N ARG A 24 8.33 0.34 5.73
CA ARG A 24 8.83 -0.72 6.62
C ARG A 24 9.69 -0.14 7.76
N LYS A 25 10.50 0.86 7.46
CA LYS A 25 11.31 1.54 8.48
C LYS A 25 10.44 2.25 9.50
N ALA A 26 9.42 2.96 9.02
CA ALA A 26 8.49 3.68 9.88
C ALA A 26 7.72 2.71 10.78
N ALA A 27 7.27 1.59 10.22
CA ALA A 27 6.54 0.58 10.97
C ALA A 27 7.41 -0.04 12.06
N LYS A 28 8.64 -0.36 11.75
CA LYS A 28 9.58 -0.93 12.73
C LYS A 28 9.83 0.06 13.85
N LYS A 29 10.02 1.32 13.53
CA LYS A 29 10.26 2.38 14.49
C LYS A 29 9.09 2.56 15.46
N ARG A 30 7.86 2.38 14.96
CA ARG A 30 6.64 2.53 15.75
C ARG A 30 6.15 1.24 16.40
N GLY A 31 6.82 0.12 16.13
CA GLY A 31 6.39 -1.16 16.66
C GLY A 31 5.13 -1.71 15.99
N VAL A 32 4.87 -1.34 14.76
CA VAL A 32 3.71 -1.80 13.99
C VAL A 32 4.10 -3.02 13.16
N GLU A 33 3.31 -4.07 13.25
CA GLU A 33 3.53 -5.26 12.43
C GLU A 33 2.85 -5.11 11.09
N ILE A 34 3.64 -4.98 10.04
CA ILE A 34 3.14 -4.77 8.70
C ILE A 34 4.14 -5.36 7.68
N SER A 35 3.59 -5.94 6.63
CA SER A 35 4.39 -6.41 5.51
C SER A 35 4.07 -5.52 4.31
N VAL A 36 5.08 -4.92 3.70
CA VAL A 36 4.90 -4.01 2.57
C VAL A 36 5.78 -4.45 1.42
N ASN A 37 5.18 -4.71 0.28
CA ASN A 37 5.89 -5.11 -0.92
C ASN A 37 5.44 -4.27 -2.10
N ALA A 38 6.38 -3.96 -2.99
CA ALA A 38 6.09 -3.22 -4.22
C ALA A 38 6.01 -4.21 -5.39
N ARG A 39 4.92 -4.13 -6.16
CA ARG A 39 4.71 -4.99 -7.32
C ARG A 39 4.02 -4.18 -8.42
N SER A 40 4.02 -4.73 -9.63
CA SER A 40 3.30 -4.08 -10.72
C SER A 40 1.80 -4.38 -10.61
N GLU A 41 0.99 -3.50 -11.19
CA GLU A 41 -0.47 -3.64 -11.15
C GLU A 41 -0.96 -4.94 -11.75
N SER A 42 -0.25 -5.47 -12.73
CA SER A 42 -0.65 -6.71 -13.40
C SER A 42 -0.52 -7.95 -12.52
N THR A 43 0.17 -7.84 -11.39
CA THR A 43 0.36 -8.99 -10.48
C THR A 43 -0.59 -9.00 -9.30
N VAL A 44 -1.44 -7.99 -9.16
CA VAL A 44 -2.35 -7.88 -8.00
C VAL A 44 -3.24 -9.11 -7.86
N GLU A 45 -3.77 -9.63 -8.97
CA GLU A 45 -4.62 -10.81 -8.96
C GLU A 45 -3.96 -12.01 -8.28
N ASP A 46 -2.65 -12.12 -8.41
CA ASP A 46 -1.91 -13.26 -7.86
C ASP A 46 -1.76 -13.18 -6.34
N TYR A 47 -2.02 -12.01 -5.77
CA TYR A 47 -1.80 -11.77 -4.34
C TYR A 47 -3.08 -11.52 -3.55
N VAL A 48 -4.26 -11.57 -4.19
CA VAL A 48 -5.52 -11.22 -3.51
C VAL A 48 -5.82 -12.08 -2.28
N ASP A 49 -5.29 -13.30 -2.23
CA ASP A 49 -5.49 -14.18 -1.07
C ASP A 49 -4.51 -13.88 0.06
N GLU A 50 -3.50 -13.07 -0.20
CA GLU A 50 -2.41 -12.84 0.76
C GLU A 50 -2.37 -11.42 1.30
N ILE A 51 -3.02 -10.48 0.62
CA ILE A 51 -2.92 -9.05 0.96
C ILE A 51 -4.19 -8.53 1.62
N ASP A 52 -4.03 -7.49 2.43
CA ASP A 52 -5.12 -6.83 3.13
C ASP A 52 -5.34 -5.42 2.61
N CYS A 53 -4.38 -4.87 1.87
CA CYS A 53 -4.44 -3.50 1.38
C CYS A 53 -3.64 -3.34 0.10
N VAL A 54 -4.18 -2.57 -0.83
CA VAL A 54 -3.47 -2.17 -2.05
C VAL A 54 -3.38 -0.65 -2.04
N MET A 55 -2.17 -0.14 -2.12
CA MET A 55 -1.92 1.30 -2.21
C MET A 55 -1.38 1.61 -3.60
N VAL A 56 -2.08 2.47 -4.31
CA VAL A 56 -1.79 2.78 -5.72
C VAL A 56 -1.03 4.11 -5.80
N GLY A 57 0.02 4.16 -6.63
CA GLY A 57 0.74 5.40 -6.85
C GLY A 57 -0.17 6.47 -7.44
N PRO A 58 0.03 7.75 -7.09
CA PRO A 58 -0.85 8.83 -7.57
C PRO A 58 -0.95 8.91 -9.09
N HIS A 59 0.13 8.57 -9.78
CA HIS A 59 0.17 8.60 -11.26
C HIS A 59 -0.61 7.45 -11.90
N LEU A 60 -1.04 6.48 -11.10
CA LEU A 60 -1.85 5.36 -11.56
C LEU A 60 -3.27 5.39 -10.98
N ALA A 61 -3.72 6.56 -10.56
CA ALA A 61 -5.06 6.71 -9.98
C ALA A 61 -6.16 6.21 -10.94
N SER A 62 -5.93 6.28 -12.24
CA SER A 62 -6.89 5.82 -13.24
C SER A 62 -7.10 4.30 -13.21
N THR A 63 -6.19 3.55 -12.59
CA THR A 63 -6.33 2.10 -12.49
C THR A 63 -7.15 1.68 -11.27
N LEU A 64 -7.50 2.63 -10.40
CA LEU A 64 -8.21 2.32 -9.16
C LEU A 64 -9.50 1.53 -9.37
N PRO A 65 -10.39 1.88 -10.32
CA PRO A 65 -11.60 1.10 -10.54
C PRO A 65 -11.32 -0.36 -10.90
N ASP A 66 -10.29 -0.59 -11.72
CA ASP A 66 -9.92 -1.94 -12.13
C ASP A 66 -9.41 -2.76 -10.94
N LEU A 67 -8.62 -2.12 -10.08
CA LEU A 67 -8.09 -2.77 -8.89
C LEU A 67 -9.19 -3.06 -7.88
N GLU A 68 -10.14 -2.15 -7.74
CA GLU A 68 -11.29 -2.37 -6.87
C GLU A 68 -12.10 -3.57 -7.35
N GLU A 69 -12.24 -3.73 -8.66
CA GLU A 69 -12.95 -4.87 -9.23
C GLU A 69 -12.22 -6.18 -8.97
N ILE A 70 -10.89 -6.18 -9.16
CA ILE A 70 -10.06 -7.36 -8.88
C ILE A 70 -10.17 -7.77 -7.42
N CYS A 71 -10.23 -6.80 -6.53
CA CYS A 71 -10.27 -7.03 -5.08
C CYS A 71 -11.69 -7.23 -4.55
N ALA A 72 -12.71 -7.07 -5.38
CA ALA A 72 -14.10 -7.24 -4.97
C ALA A 72 -14.32 -8.68 -4.49
N GLY A 73 -14.99 -8.83 -3.36
CA GLY A 73 -15.20 -10.15 -2.77
C GLY A 73 -14.11 -10.57 -1.81
N TYR A 74 -13.06 -9.79 -1.68
CA TYR A 74 -11.97 -10.02 -0.73
C TYR A 74 -11.94 -8.88 0.29
N PRO A 75 -11.52 -9.14 1.54
CA PRO A 75 -11.46 -8.09 2.56
C PRO A 75 -10.20 -7.23 2.38
N ILE A 76 -10.09 -6.59 1.22
CA ILE A 76 -8.92 -5.78 0.84
C ILE A 76 -9.31 -4.31 0.76
N LYS A 77 -8.52 -3.45 1.40
CA LYS A 77 -8.67 -2.01 1.29
C LYS A 77 -7.87 -1.54 0.08
N VAL A 78 -8.47 -0.74 -0.78
CA VAL A 78 -7.80 -0.19 -1.97
C VAL A 78 -7.85 1.32 -1.91
N ALA A 79 -6.70 1.97 -2.04
CA ALA A 79 -6.62 3.42 -1.98
C ALA A 79 -5.48 3.95 -2.83
N VAL A 80 -5.56 5.23 -3.20
CA VAL A 80 -4.49 5.92 -3.91
C VAL A 80 -3.63 6.64 -2.89
N MET A 81 -2.32 6.49 -3.00
CA MET A 81 -1.38 7.22 -2.16
C MET A 81 -1.49 8.72 -2.45
N LYS A 82 -1.35 9.52 -1.40
CA LYS A 82 -1.45 10.98 -1.55
C LYS A 82 -0.17 11.53 -2.17
N PRO A 83 -0.27 12.42 -3.16
CA PRO A 83 0.93 13.02 -3.77
C PRO A 83 1.82 13.71 -2.75
N GLU A 84 1.24 14.29 -1.70
CA GLU A 84 1.96 15.05 -0.68
C GLU A 84 3.06 14.24 -0.05
N TYR A 85 2.79 12.97 0.29
CA TYR A 85 3.82 12.14 0.89
C TYR A 85 4.56 11.28 -0.14
N TYR A 86 3.90 10.95 -1.24
CA TYR A 86 4.51 10.10 -2.26
C TYR A 86 5.70 10.79 -2.94
N SER A 87 5.56 12.07 -3.24
CA SER A 87 6.61 12.84 -3.92
C SER A 87 7.89 12.95 -3.09
N HIS A 88 7.77 12.86 -1.78
CA HIS A 88 8.90 12.92 -0.85
C HIS A 88 9.28 11.54 -0.31
N LEU A 89 8.59 10.50 -0.75
CA LEU A 89 8.78 9.13 -0.27
C LEU A 89 8.70 9.06 1.27
N ASN A 90 7.75 9.81 1.84
CA ASN A 90 7.58 9.89 3.29
C ASN A 90 6.87 8.65 3.82
N GLY A 91 7.65 7.72 4.36
CA GLY A 91 7.13 6.46 4.87
C GLY A 91 6.24 6.61 6.10
N ASP A 92 6.51 7.59 6.95
CA ASP A 92 5.69 7.84 8.14
C ASP A 92 4.28 8.27 7.77
N MET A 93 4.15 9.20 6.83
CA MET A 93 2.83 9.65 6.38
C MET A 93 2.09 8.56 5.63
N ALA A 94 2.81 7.78 4.83
CA ALA A 94 2.21 6.67 4.13
C ALA A 94 1.70 5.60 5.10
N LEU A 95 2.47 5.34 6.16
CA LEU A 95 2.04 4.39 7.19
C LEU A 95 0.80 4.90 7.92
N ASP A 96 0.75 6.20 8.24
CA ASP A 96 -0.44 6.80 8.83
C ASP A 96 -1.67 6.58 7.97
N HIS A 97 -1.53 6.77 6.67
CA HIS A 97 -2.63 6.57 5.72
C HIS A 97 -3.10 5.11 5.72
N ILE A 98 -2.15 4.17 5.72
CA ILE A 98 -2.47 2.74 5.74
C ILE A 98 -3.21 2.38 7.03
N LEU A 99 -2.71 2.83 8.18
CA LEU A 99 -3.33 2.55 9.46
C LEU A 99 -4.73 3.16 9.55
N GLU A 100 -4.92 4.32 8.97
CA GLU A 100 -6.22 4.98 8.90
C GLU A 100 -7.22 4.13 8.13
N LEU A 101 -6.78 3.50 7.03
CA LEU A 101 -7.63 2.63 6.23
C LEU A 101 -8.12 1.41 7.04
N PHE A 102 -7.30 0.94 7.97
CA PHE A 102 -7.67 -0.18 8.84
C PHE A 102 -8.37 0.27 10.12
N GLY A 103 -8.54 1.58 10.31
CA GLY A 103 -9.15 2.11 11.52
C GLY A 103 -8.24 2.03 12.74
N GLU A 104 -6.94 1.99 12.52
CA GLU A 104 -5.94 1.90 13.57
C GLU A 104 -5.11 3.18 13.67
N THR A 105 -4.60 3.45 14.86
CA THR A 105 -3.68 4.57 15.07
C THR A 105 -2.45 4.05 15.80
N ALA A 106 -1.31 4.51 15.37
CA ALA A 106 -0.05 4.11 16.02
C ALA A 106 0.42 5.15 17.00
#